data_48611e47e42622cb6f4a1334c5419c9f
#
_entry.id   48611e47e42622cb6f4a1334c5419c9f
#
_cell.length_a   1.000
_cell.length_b   1.000
_cell.length_c   1.000
_cell.angle_alpha   90.00
_cell.angle_beta   90.00
_cell.angle_gamma   90.00
#
_symmetry.space_group_name_H-M   'P 1'
#
loop_
_entity.id
_entity.type
_entity.pdbx_description
1 polymer ?
#
loop_
_entity_poly.entity_id
_entity_poly.type
_entity_poly.pdbx_seq_one_letter_code
_entity_poly.pdbx_strand_id
1 'polypeptide(L)'
;MNSDKSYIEKGGILFGTKKDRYYINGSDTHTLVIGATRSGKSRSIVLPTIGIEGLAGENMVVSDPKGELHQYTYPFLEALGYNVFVLDFKNPDRSDHFNFLQEVIDAINDDNIPLAQKKALDITEALAGNATPSEKIWSEGATSIMAACTL
;
A
#
# COMPACT_ATOMS: atom_id res chain seq x y z
N MET A 1 -2.19 -3.11 13.95
CA MET A 1 -3.62 -3.06 14.29
C MET A 1 -3.94 -4.14 15.30
N ASN A 2 -4.71 -3.86 16.35
CA ASN A 2 -5.19 -4.90 17.26
C ASN A 2 -6.28 -5.68 16.51
N SER A 3 -6.05 -6.97 16.26
CA SER A 3 -6.95 -7.87 15.52
C SER A 3 -8.35 -8.05 16.16
N ASP A 4 -8.58 -7.48 17.33
CA ASP A 4 -9.79 -7.68 18.13
C ASP A 4 -10.87 -6.61 17.91
N LYS A 5 -10.72 -5.71 16.92
CA LYS A 5 -11.63 -4.59 16.68
C LYS A 5 -12.24 -4.55 15.27
N SER A 6 -12.54 -5.68 14.66
CA SER A 6 -13.37 -5.68 13.47
C SER A 6 -14.84 -5.47 13.85
N TYR A 7 -15.52 -4.52 13.19
CA TYR A 7 -16.95 -4.26 13.39
C TYR A 7 -17.83 -5.05 12.43
N ILE A 8 -17.23 -5.62 11.38
CA ILE A 8 -17.87 -6.50 10.40
C ILE A 8 -16.92 -7.67 10.09
N GLU A 9 -17.48 -8.82 9.70
CA GLU A 9 -16.71 -10.05 9.51
C GLU A 9 -15.75 -10.01 8.32
N LYS A 10 -16.09 -9.24 7.27
CA LYS A 10 -15.30 -9.22 6.03
C LYS A 10 -15.45 -7.88 5.30
N GLY A 11 -14.34 -7.37 4.81
CA GLY A 11 -14.28 -6.23 3.89
C GLY A 11 -14.76 -6.57 2.49
N GLY A 12 -14.71 -5.61 1.62
CA GLY A 12 -15.06 -5.76 0.21
C GLY A 12 -15.68 -4.51 -0.41
N ILE A 13 -15.88 -4.56 -1.71
CA ILE A 13 -16.46 -3.46 -2.47
C ILE A 13 -17.95 -3.34 -2.20
N LEU A 14 -18.39 -2.14 -1.80
CA LEU A 14 -19.80 -1.83 -1.62
C LEU A 14 -20.49 -1.63 -2.97
N PHE A 15 -21.41 -2.50 -3.32
CA PHE A 15 -22.24 -2.37 -4.52
C PHE A 15 -23.52 -1.56 -4.29
N GLY A 16 -23.97 -1.46 -3.08
CA GLY A 16 -25.16 -0.69 -2.76
C GLY A 16 -25.73 -0.97 -1.38
N THR A 17 -26.75 -0.21 -1.04
CA THR A 17 -27.49 -0.32 0.21
C THR A 17 -28.98 -0.47 -0.07
N LYS A 18 -29.67 -1.33 0.67
CA LYS A 18 -31.13 -1.45 0.61
C LYS A 18 -31.69 -1.60 2.02
N LYS A 19 -32.47 -0.62 2.46
CA LYS A 19 -32.88 -0.49 3.86
C LYS A 19 -31.63 -0.49 4.75
N ASP A 20 -31.56 -1.29 5.79
CA ASP A 20 -30.44 -1.37 6.73
C ASP A 20 -29.39 -2.46 6.35
N ARG A 21 -29.31 -2.84 5.07
CA ARG A 21 -28.39 -3.86 4.58
C ARG A 21 -27.42 -3.30 3.56
N TYR A 22 -26.15 -3.66 3.72
CA TYR A 22 -25.08 -3.39 2.79
C TYR A 22 -24.83 -4.61 1.91
N TYR A 23 -24.71 -4.42 0.62
CA TYR A 23 -24.37 -5.46 -0.35
C TYR A 23 -22.90 -5.31 -0.72
N ILE A 24 -22.06 -6.20 -0.21
CA ILE A 24 -20.61 -6.16 -0.33
C ILE A 24 -20.15 -7.36 -1.13
N ASN A 25 -19.25 -7.14 -2.09
CA ASN A 25 -18.48 -8.23 -2.69
C ASN A 25 -17.15 -8.40 -1.94
N GLY A 26 -17.08 -9.37 -1.06
CA GLY A 26 -15.89 -9.76 -0.33
C GLY A 26 -15.13 -10.94 -0.96
N SER A 27 -15.34 -11.22 -2.26
CA SER A 27 -14.55 -12.24 -2.96
C SER A 27 -13.16 -11.69 -3.30
N ASP A 28 -12.16 -12.58 -3.33
CA ASP A 28 -10.79 -12.27 -3.74
C ASP A 28 -10.71 -12.09 -5.27
N THR A 29 -11.26 -10.98 -5.75
CA THR A 29 -11.35 -10.66 -7.18
C THR A 29 -11.03 -9.20 -7.44
N HIS A 30 -10.34 -8.93 -8.54
CA HIS A 30 -10.14 -7.56 -9.00
C HIS A 30 -11.44 -6.97 -9.53
N THR A 31 -11.70 -5.71 -9.21
CA THR A 31 -12.87 -4.99 -9.70
C THR A 31 -12.46 -3.76 -10.49
N LEU A 32 -12.97 -3.62 -11.69
CA LEU A 32 -12.78 -2.44 -12.55
C LEU A 32 -14.05 -1.59 -12.55
N VAL A 33 -13.94 -0.33 -12.13
CA VAL A 33 -15.04 0.64 -12.12
C VAL A 33 -14.82 1.68 -13.21
N ILE A 34 -15.66 1.67 -14.24
CA ILE A 34 -15.60 2.60 -15.35
C ILE A 34 -16.72 3.64 -15.23
N GLY A 35 -16.37 4.88 -15.50
CA GLY A 35 -17.34 5.99 -15.50
C GLY A 35 -16.68 7.30 -15.92
N ALA A 36 -17.47 8.21 -16.47
CA ALA A 36 -17.01 9.52 -16.90
C ALA A 36 -16.42 10.34 -15.73
N THR A 37 -15.63 11.35 -16.04
CA THR A 37 -15.16 12.33 -15.05
C THR A 37 -16.37 12.98 -14.38
N ARG A 38 -16.31 13.17 -13.08
CA ARG A 38 -17.40 13.71 -12.21
C ARG A 38 -18.66 12.84 -12.14
N SER A 39 -18.61 11.57 -12.55
CA SER A 39 -19.74 10.64 -12.39
C SER A 39 -19.98 10.16 -10.94
N GLY A 40 -19.19 10.63 -9.98
CA GLY A 40 -19.35 10.27 -8.58
C GLY A 40 -18.65 8.97 -8.15
N LYS A 41 -17.79 8.37 -8.99
CA LYS A 41 -17.09 7.10 -8.64
C LYS A 41 -16.42 7.11 -7.26
N SER A 42 -15.63 8.16 -6.99
CA SER A 42 -14.93 8.27 -5.70
C SER A 42 -15.91 8.33 -4.53
N ARG A 43 -16.99 9.09 -4.68
CA ARG A 43 -17.97 9.29 -3.60
C ARG A 43 -18.90 8.09 -3.40
N SER A 44 -19.29 7.42 -4.49
CA SER A 44 -20.28 6.34 -4.41
C SER A 44 -19.68 4.95 -4.23
N ILE A 45 -18.40 4.76 -4.58
CA ILE A 45 -17.75 3.46 -4.53
C ILE A 45 -16.48 3.50 -3.67
N VAL A 46 -15.51 4.39 -3.99
CA VAL A 46 -14.20 4.34 -3.35
C VAL A 46 -14.30 4.69 -1.85
N LEU A 47 -14.90 5.82 -1.50
CA LEU A 47 -15.05 6.24 -0.10
C LEU A 47 -15.83 5.22 0.74
N PRO A 48 -17.01 4.72 0.29
CA PRO A 48 -17.71 3.68 1.02
C PRO A 48 -16.92 2.37 1.15
N THR A 49 -16.16 1.99 0.13
CA THR A 49 -15.29 0.80 0.17
C THR A 49 -14.20 0.97 1.23
N ILE A 50 -13.50 2.11 1.27
CA ILE A 50 -12.53 2.40 2.33
C ILE A 50 -13.19 2.31 3.73
N GLY A 51 -14.42 2.79 3.84
CA GLY A 51 -15.18 2.69 5.09
C GLY A 51 -15.48 1.24 5.49
N ILE A 52 -15.89 0.41 4.55
CA ILE A 52 -16.19 -1.02 4.77
C ILE A 52 -14.92 -1.80 5.12
N GLU A 53 -13.83 -1.59 4.36
CA GLU A 53 -12.53 -2.21 4.64
C GLU A 53 -12.00 -1.80 6.02
N GLY A 54 -12.16 -0.50 6.37
CA GLY A 54 -11.80 0.01 7.69
C GLY A 54 -12.58 -0.66 8.83
N LEU A 55 -13.88 -0.85 8.67
CA LEU A 55 -14.72 -1.55 9.66
C LEU A 55 -14.39 -3.04 9.78
N ALA A 56 -13.98 -3.66 8.68
CA ALA A 56 -13.54 -5.06 8.65
C ALA A 56 -12.13 -5.28 9.25
N GLY A 57 -11.37 -4.20 9.42
CA GLY A 57 -10.01 -4.30 9.91
C GLY A 57 -8.97 -4.71 8.86
N GLU A 58 -9.31 -4.56 7.59
CA GLU A 58 -8.45 -4.94 6.46
C GLU A 58 -7.35 -3.90 6.21
N ASN A 59 -6.19 -4.35 5.75
CA ASN A 59 -5.12 -3.46 5.33
C ASN A 59 -5.42 -2.89 3.94
N MET A 60 -5.09 -1.62 3.74
CA MET A 60 -5.40 -0.91 2.50
C MET A 60 -4.20 -0.17 1.93
N VAL A 61 -4.07 -0.18 0.61
CA VAL A 61 -3.20 0.74 -0.13
C VAL A 61 -4.08 1.55 -1.07
N VAL A 62 -4.07 2.87 -0.92
CA VAL A 62 -4.95 3.77 -1.66
C VAL A 62 -4.14 4.77 -2.46
N SER A 63 -4.38 4.83 -3.77
CA SER A 63 -3.82 5.90 -4.63
C SER A 63 -4.77 7.10 -4.64
N ASP A 64 -4.31 8.23 -4.10
CA ASP A 64 -5.09 9.46 -3.96
C ASP A 64 -4.37 10.69 -4.57
N PRO A 65 -4.36 10.84 -5.89
CA PRO A 65 -3.64 11.92 -6.57
C PRO A 65 -4.09 13.34 -6.18
N LYS A 66 -5.27 13.46 -5.57
CA LYS A 66 -5.87 14.75 -5.18
C LYS A 66 -5.84 15.01 -3.67
N GLY A 67 -5.59 13.99 -2.85
CA GLY A 67 -5.65 14.07 -1.40
C GLY A 67 -7.09 14.10 -0.83
N GLU A 68 -8.11 13.96 -1.67
CA GLU A 68 -9.52 14.00 -1.25
C GLU A 68 -9.88 12.77 -0.39
N LEU A 69 -9.41 11.58 -0.77
CA LEU A 69 -9.73 10.34 -0.07
C LEU A 69 -9.13 10.36 1.33
N HIS A 70 -7.86 10.72 1.44
CA HIS A 70 -7.18 10.90 2.73
C HIS A 70 -7.92 11.91 3.61
N GLN A 71 -8.24 13.09 3.09
CA GLN A 71 -8.92 14.13 3.85
C GLN A 71 -10.26 13.68 4.45
N TYR A 72 -11.04 12.87 3.68
CA TYR A 72 -12.35 12.40 4.14
C TYR A 72 -12.28 11.17 5.04
N THR A 73 -11.28 10.31 4.88
CA THR A 73 -11.23 9.02 5.58
C THR A 73 -10.27 8.96 6.76
N TYR A 74 -9.26 9.84 6.80
CA TYR A 74 -8.25 9.84 7.85
C TYR A 74 -8.83 9.88 9.28
N PRO A 75 -9.72 10.83 9.65
CA PRO A 75 -10.24 10.88 11.02
C PRO A 75 -11.02 9.64 11.41
N PHE A 76 -11.70 9.02 10.45
CA PHE A 76 -12.45 7.79 10.66
C PHE A 76 -11.52 6.59 10.87
N LEU A 77 -10.50 6.43 10.02
CA LEU A 77 -9.53 5.36 10.13
C LEU A 77 -8.69 5.47 11.42
N GLU A 78 -8.29 6.69 11.79
CA GLU A 78 -7.61 6.97 13.05
C GLU A 78 -8.48 6.57 14.25
N ALA A 79 -9.77 6.92 14.24
CA ALA A 79 -10.71 6.51 15.29
C ALA A 79 -10.90 5.00 15.40
N LEU A 80 -10.72 4.26 14.31
CA LEU A 80 -10.70 2.79 14.29
C LEU A 80 -9.36 2.20 14.76
N GLY A 81 -8.33 3.03 14.97
CA GLY A 81 -7.01 2.61 15.43
C GLY A 81 -6.05 2.19 14.31
N TYR A 82 -6.29 2.64 13.07
CA TYR A 82 -5.34 2.44 11.98
C TYR A 82 -4.12 3.33 12.11
N ASN A 83 -2.97 2.78 11.76
CA ASN A 83 -1.80 3.57 11.43
C ASN A 83 -1.89 3.97 9.95
N VAL A 84 -2.14 5.24 9.69
CA VAL A 84 -2.29 5.76 8.34
C VAL A 84 -1.00 6.46 7.93
N PHE A 85 -0.34 5.95 6.90
CA PHE A 85 0.88 6.53 6.33
C PHE A 85 0.55 7.21 5.01
N VAL A 86 1.12 8.40 4.80
CA VAL A 86 0.90 9.20 3.59
C VAL A 86 2.22 9.46 2.89
N LEU A 87 2.38 8.91 1.69
CA LEU A 87 3.52 9.22 0.82
C LEU A 87 3.10 10.31 -0.18
N ASP A 88 3.48 11.56 0.10
CA ASP A 88 3.16 12.71 -0.74
C ASP A 88 4.38 13.13 -1.57
N PHE A 89 4.45 12.63 -2.80
CA PHE A 89 5.52 12.98 -3.74
C PHE A 89 5.46 14.44 -4.26
N LYS A 90 4.34 15.14 -4.06
CA LYS A 90 4.20 16.55 -4.43
C LYS A 90 4.75 17.48 -3.35
N ASN A 91 4.59 17.07 -2.09
CA ASN A 91 5.01 17.83 -0.93
C ASN A 91 5.83 16.94 0.01
N PRO A 92 7.07 16.61 -0.35
CA PRO A 92 7.91 15.68 0.43
C PRO A 92 8.10 16.09 1.89
N ASP A 93 8.10 17.39 2.18
CA ASP A 93 8.25 17.94 3.54
C ASP A 93 7.07 17.59 4.48
N ARG A 94 5.93 17.16 3.91
CA ARG A 94 4.72 16.77 4.64
C ARG A 94 4.42 15.30 4.52
N SER A 95 5.28 14.57 3.82
CA SER A 95 5.16 13.13 3.59
C SER A 95 5.68 12.36 4.79
N ASP A 96 5.07 11.23 5.08
CA ASP A 96 5.71 10.25 5.93
C ASP A 96 6.96 9.70 5.25
N HIS A 97 7.95 9.36 6.05
CA HIS A 97 9.21 8.81 5.55
C HIS A 97 9.17 7.29 5.60
N PHE A 98 9.60 6.68 4.51
CA PHE A 98 9.75 5.24 4.41
C PHE A 98 11.22 4.89 4.18
N ASN A 99 11.83 4.21 5.14
CA ASN A 99 13.20 3.71 4.99
C ASN A 99 13.17 2.30 4.40
N PHE A 100 13.34 2.20 3.09
CA PHE A 100 13.36 0.89 2.40
C PHE A 100 14.56 0.02 2.77
N LEU A 101 15.60 0.59 3.38
CA LEU A 101 16.74 -0.17 3.91
C LEU A 101 16.51 -0.72 5.33
N GLN A 102 15.38 -0.39 5.98
CA GLN A 102 15.13 -0.79 7.36
C GLN A 102 15.17 -2.31 7.55
N GLU A 103 14.61 -3.07 6.61
CA GLU A 103 14.63 -4.54 6.68
C GLU A 103 16.04 -5.13 6.56
N VAL A 104 16.95 -4.46 5.85
CA VAL A 104 18.37 -4.86 5.77
C VAL A 104 19.05 -4.56 7.11
N ILE A 105 18.81 -3.38 7.67
CA ILE A 105 19.38 -2.95 8.96
C ILE A 105 18.91 -3.89 10.07
N ASP A 106 17.63 -4.24 10.10
CA ASP A 106 17.07 -5.14 11.11
C ASP A 106 17.69 -6.55 11.00
N ALA A 107 17.86 -7.07 9.78
CA ALA A 107 18.51 -8.35 9.57
C ALA A 107 20.00 -8.35 9.99
N ILE A 108 20.71 -7.23 9.82
CA ILE A 108 22.10 -7.08 10.30
C ILE A 108 22.11 -7.03 11.83
N ASN A 109 21.21 -6.30 12.45
CA ASN A 109 21.11 -6.21 13.92
C ASN A 109 20.78 -7.56 14.56
N ASP A 110 20.04 -8.41 13.84
CA ASP A 110 19.71 -9.79 14.25
C ASP A 110 20.83 -10.81 13.93
N ASP A 111 21.99 -10.33 13.48
CA ASP A 111 23.15 -11.15 13.06
C ASP A 111 22.80 -12.16 11.95
N ASN A 112 21.77 -11.87 11.15
CA ASN A 112 21.30 -12.70 10.05
C ASN A 112 21.80 -12.18 8.70
N ILE A 113 23.11 -12.32 8.47
CA ILE A 113 23.77 -11.81 7.27
C ILE A 113 23.18 -12.39 5.96
N PRO A 114 22.83 -13.70 5.86
CA PRO A 114 22.20 -14.21 4.64
C PRO A 114 20.88 -13.55 4.31
N LEU A 115 20.06 -13.21 5.31
CA LEU A 115 18.80 -12.49 5.13
C LEU A 115 19.06 -11.05 4.70
N ALA A 116 20.02 -10.37 5.32
CA ALA A 116 20.40 -9.00 4.96
C ALA A 116 20.85 -8.92 3.49
N GLN A 117 21.70 -9.86 3.05
CA GLN A 117 22.15 -9.94 1.65
C GLN A 117 20.98 -10.14 0.69
N LYS A 118 20.05 -11.06 1.01
CA LYS A 118 18.87 -11.28 0.19
C LYS A 118 18.01 -10.01 0.08
N LYS A 119 17.72 -9.35 1.20
CA LYS A 119 16.93 -8.10 1.22
C LYS A 119 17.59 -6.97 0.44
N ALA A 120 18.92 -6.82 0.55
CA ALA A 120 19.68 -5.85 -0.22
C ALA A 120 19.59 -6.12 -1.74
N LEU A 121 19.68 -7.39 -2.15
CA LEU A 121 19.50 -7.78 -3.56
C LEU A 121 18.07 -7.48 -4.04
N ASP A 122 17.04 -7.86 -3.30
CA ASP A 122 15.64 -7.62 -3.66
C ASP A 122 15.38 -6.11 -3.89
N ILE A 123 15.93 -5.24 -3.04
CA ILE A 123 15.82 -3.77 -3.17
C ILE A 123 16.55 -3.29 -4.43
N THR A 124 17.78 -3.75 -4.67
CA THR A 124 18.57 -3.29 -5.80
C THR A 124 18.02 -3.78 -7.13
N GLU A 125 17.46 -4.98 -7.20
CA GLU A 125 16.75 -5.48 -8.37
C GLU A 125 15.51 -4.63 -8.67
N ALA A 126 14.75 -4.27 -7.64
CA ALA A 126 13.59 -3.40 -7.80
C ALA A 126 13.97 -2.00 -8.31
N LEU A 127 15.10 -1.45 -7.88
CA LEU A 127 15.61 -0.14 -8.32
C LEU A 127 16.23 -0.19 -9.72
N ALA A 128 16.94 -1.27 -10.05
CA ALA A 128 17.59 -1.44 -11.37
C ALA A 128 16.58 -1.61 -12.50
N GLY A 129 15.35 -2.08 -12.19
CA GLY A 129 14.30 -2.30 -13.17
C GLY A 129 14.59 -3.49 -14.11
N ASN A 130 13.72 -3.67 -15.10
CA ASN A 130 13.87 -4.72 -16.11
C ASN A 130 14.85 -4.28 -17.20
N ALA A 131 16.04 -4.88 -17.22
CA ALA A 131 17.02 -4.65 -18.29
C ALA A 131 16.67 -5.45 -19.55
N THR A 132 16.95 -4.86 -20.71
CA THR A 132 16.90 -5.60 -21.98
C THR A 132 17.99 -6.68 -22.05
N PRO A 133 17.82 -7.74 -22.85
CA PRO A 133 18.82 -8.81 -22.94
C PRO A 133 20.24 -8.34 -23.29
N SER A 134 20.37 -7.23 -24.01
CA SER A 134 21.66 -6.62 -24.38
C SER A 134 22.32 -5.82 -23.23
N GLU A 135 21.54 -5.41 -22.24
CA GLU A 135 21.98 -4.61 -21.09
C GLU A 135 22.17 -5.44 -19.83
N LYS A 136 21.86 -6.74 -19.90
CA LYS A 136 21.82 -7.64 -18.73
C LYS A 136 23.12 -7.65 -17.93
N ILE A 137 24.28 -7.70 -18.59
CA ILE A 137 25.59 -7.70 -17.93
C ILE A 137 25.79 -6.42 -17.11
N TRP A 138 25.41 -5.27 -17.67
CA TRP A 138 25.58 -3.99 -17.02
C TRP A 138 24.61 -3.80 -15.85
N SER A 139 23.37 -4.27 -16.00
CA SER A 139 22.39 -4.22 -14.93
C SER A 139 22.73 -5.17 -13.78
N GLU A 140 23.19 -6.39 -14.05
CA GLU A 140 23.66 -7.34 -13.04
C GLU A 140 24.89 -6.81 -12.28
N GLY A 141 25.82 -6.16 -12.98
CA GLY A 141 26.97 -5.50 -12.37
C GLY A 141 26.56 -4.34 -11.47
N ALA A 142 25.67 -3.48 -11.95
CA ALA A 142 25.14 -2.36 -11.17
C ALA A 142 24.37 -2.84 -9.92
N THR A 143 23.52 -3.86 -10.06
CA THR A 143 22.79 -4.49 -8.95
C THR A 143 23.75 -5.04 -7.89
N SER A 144 24.81 -5.74 -8.32
CA SER A 144 25.80 -6.30 -7.39
C SER A 144 26.57 -5.22 -6.62
N ILE A 145 26.95 -4.12 -7.30
CA ILE A 145 27.64 -3.01 -6.66
C ILE A 145 26.69 -2.30 -5.67
N MET A 146 25.46 -2.01 -6.08
CA MET A 146 24.47 -1.39 -5.19
C MET A 146 24.18 -2.26 -3.97
N ALA A 147 24.01 -3.57 -4.14
CA ALA A 147 23.80 -4.51 -3.04
C ALA A 147 24.98 -4.50 -2.05
N ALA A 148 26.21 -4.46 -2.55
CA ALA A 148 27.40 -4.38 -1.70
C ALA A 148 27.51 -3.05 -0.94
N CYS A 149 26.96 -1.95 -1.48
CA CYS A 149 26.94 -0.65 -0.82
C CYS A 149 25.81 -0.51 0.22
N THR A 150 24.81 -1.40 0.20
CA THR A 150 23.67 -1.37 1.14
C THR A 150 23.86 -2.26 2.36
N LEU A 151 24.90 -3.09 2.37
CA LEU A 151 25.33 -3.93 3.50
C LEU A 151 26.38 -3.23 4.34
#